data_7ae34428803faa865205d6f1e5a822d5
#
_entry.id   7ae34428803faa865205d6f1e5a822d5
#
_cell.length_a   1.000
_cell.length_b   1.000
_cell.length_c   1.000
_cell.angle_alpha   90.00
_cell.angle_beta   90.00
_cell.angle_gamma   90.00
#
_symmetry.space_group_name_H-M   'P 1'
#
loop_
_entity.id
_entity.type
_entity.pdbx_description
1 polymer ?
#
loop_
_entity_poly.entity_id
_entity_poly.type
_entity_poly.pdbx_seq_one_letter_code
_entity_poly.pdbx_strand_id
1 'polypeptide(L)'
;LAARFDLGNGLLATGEVDAAIAELQQAVKDPRKKTESQFALGRAFQQKNLPELALGQFDKAMQSAGSGLLAKEALYEMGAICAAMGKREDALRHYTRILEQDIGFRDVATKVAELKP
;
A
#
# COMPACT_ATOMS: atom_id res chain seq x y z
N LEU A 1 -5.09 21.66 1.06
CA LEU A 1 -4.41 20.39 1.38
C LEU A 1 -5.12 19.20 0.72
N ALA A 2 -6.46 19.15 0.78
CA ALA A 2 -7.20 18.12 0.06
C ALA A 2 -6.94 18.21 -1.45
N ALA A 3 -6.79 19.43 -1.96
CA ALA A 3 -6.48 19.65 -3.37
C ALA A 3 -5.13 19.04 -3.77
N ARG A 4 -4.15 19.02 -2.86
CA ARG A 4 -2.85 18.41 -3.14
C ARG A 4 -2.95 16.90 -3.26
N PHE A 5 -3.79 16.26 -2.44
CA PHE A 5 -4.04 14.84 -2.55
C PHE A 5 -4.71 14.52 -3.89
N ASP A 6 -5.73 15.28 -4.26
CA ASP A 6 -6.43 15.07 -5.53
C ASP A 6 -5.50 15.28 -6.73
N LEU A 7 -4.67 16.32 -6.68
CA LEU A 7 -3.67 16.57 -7.72
C LEU A 7 -2.67 15.43 -7.81
N GLY A 8 -2.17 14.96 -6.67
CA GLY A 8 -1.23 13.85 -6.63
C GLY A 8 -1.81 12.59 -7.25
N ASN A 9 -3.05 12.25 -6.89
CA ASN A 9 -3.73 11.09 -7.48
C ASN A 9 -3.93 11.24 -8.98
N GLY A 10 -4.31 12.43 -9.44
CA GLY A 10 -4.48 12.69 -10.85
C GLY A 10 -3.17 12.53 -11.63
N LEU A 11 -2.09 13.06 -11.10
CA LEU A 11 -0.76 12.92 -11.70
C LEU A 11 -0.33 11.44 -11.74
N LEU A 12 -0.62 10.70 -10.69
CA LEU A 12 -0.30 9.28 -10.65
C LEU A 12 -1.07 8.51 -11.72
N ALA A 13 -2.34 8.84 -11.91
CA ALA A 13 -3.19 8.20 -12.91
C ALA A 13 -2.72 8.46 -14.34
N THR A 14 -2.10 9.62 -14.58
CA THR A 14 -1.58 9.97 -15.92
C THR A 14 -0.12 9.54 -16.11
N GLY A 15 0.49 8.91 -15.14
CA GLY A 15 1.86 8.43 -15.24
C GLY A 15 2.94 9.46 -14.91
N GLU A 16 2.54 10.64 -14.43
CA GLU A 16 3.49 11.68 -14.02
C GLU A 16 3.92 11.42 -12.57
N VAL A 17 4.70 10.36 -12.39
CA VAL A 17 4.94 9.77 -11.07
C VAL A 17 5.77 10.67 -10.16
N ASP A 18 6.82 11.28 -10.69
CA ASP A 18 7.68 12.15 -9.85
C ASP A 18 6.91 13.37 -9.35
N ALA A 19 6.11 13.98 -10.22
CA ALA A 19 5.27 15.11 -9.83
C ALA A 19 4.21 14.67 -8.81
N ALA A 20 3.65 13.47 -9.00
CA ALA A 20 2.70 12.90 -8.05
C ALA A 20 3.32 12.74 -6.66
N ILE A 21 4.53 12.18 -6.61
CA ILE A 21 5.23 11.99 -5.35
C ILE A 21 5.41 13.31 -4.62
N ALA A 22 5.85 14.37 -5.33
CA ALA A 22 6.06 15.66 -4.72
C ALA A 22 4.76 16.22 -4.10
N GLU A 23 3.64 16.10 -4.81
CA GLU A 23 2.35 16.57 -4.30
C GLU A 23 1.87 15.72 -3.12
N LEU A 24 2.03 14.40 -3.20
CA LEU A 24 1.59 13.51 -2.13
C LEU A 24 2.44 13.68 -0.86
N GLN A 25 3.71 13.98 -1.01
CA GLN A 25 4.57 14.29 0.15
C GLN A 25 4.11 15.54 0.89
N GLN A 26 3.48 16.48 0.19
CA GLN A 26 2.85 17.62 0.84
C GLN A 26 1.49 17.25 1.43
N ALA A 27 0.69 16.48 0.70
CA ALA A 27 -0.64 16.07 1.14
C ALA A 27 -0.61 15.26 2.44
N VAL A 28 0.46 14.48 2.66
CA VAL A 28 0.60 13.66 3.87
C VAL A 28 0.64 14.50 5.15
N LYS A 29 0.93 15.79 5.04
CA LYS A 29 0.96 16.71 6.18
C LYS A 29 -0.42 17.10 6.66
N ASP A 30 -1.47 16.87 5.86
CA ASP A 30 -2.84 17.09 6.26
C ASP A 30 -3.33 15.83 6.99
N PRO A 31 -3.66 15.94 8.31
CA PRO A 31 -4.11 14.76 9.07
C PRO A 31 -5.32 14.07 8.47
N ARG A 32 -6.17 14.81 7.75
CA ARG A 32 -7.39 14.26 7.15
C ARG A 32 -7.09 13.40 5.92
N LYS A 33 -5.92 13.60 5.30
CA LYS A 33 -5.52 12.88 4.08
C LYS A 33 -4.24 12.08 4.27
N LYS A 34 -3.76 11.99 5.51
CA LYS A 34 -2.47 11.35 5.79
C LYS A 34 -2.43 9.90 5.33
N THR A 35 -3.43 9.12 5.73
CA THR A 35 -3.46 7.69 5.43
C THR A 35 -3.59 7.43 3.93
N GLU A 36 -4.52 8.12 3.28
CA GLU A 36 -4.72 7.97 1.83
C GLU A 36 -3.49 8.42 1.05
N SER A 37 -2.82 9.48 1.53
CA SER A 37 -1.59 9.98 0.89
C SER A 37 -0.44 8.99 1.02
N GLN A 38 -0.32 8.35 2.17
CA GLN A 38 0.69 7.31 2.39
C GLN A 38 0.45 6.12 1.46
N PHE A 39 -0.81 5.69 1.34
CA PHE A 39 -1.17 4.61 0.44
C PHE A 39 -0.85 4.97 -1.01
N ALA A 40 -1.21 6.18 -1.44
CA ALA A 40 -0.91 6.66 -2.80
C ALA A 40 0.59 6.76 -3.05
N LEU A 41 1.38 7.18 -2.04
CA LEU A 41 2.84 7.18 -2.15
C LEU A 41 3.38 5.76 -2.35
N GLY A 42 2.81 4.78 -1.65
CA GLY A 42 3.16 3.38 -1.88
C GLY A 42 2.96 2.98 -3.34
N ARG A 43 1.82 3.34 -3.91
CA ARG A 43 1.52 3.06 -5.32
C ARG A 43 2.48 3.78 -6.25
N ALA A 44 2.81 5.03 -5.93
CA ALA A 44 3.74 5.81 -6.74
C ALA A 44 5.13 5.16 -6.78
N PHE A 45 5.62 4.71 -5.64
CA PHE A 45 6.91 4.02 -5.59
C PHE A 45 6.86 2.66 -6.29
N GLN A 46 5.72 1.96 -6.24
CA GLN A 46 5.55 0.74 -7.06
C GLN A 46 5.71 1.05 -8.54
N GLN A 47 5.09 2.13 -9.01
CA GLN A 47 5.18 2.53 -10.42
C GLN A 47 6.61 2.89 -10.82
N LYS A 48 7.40 3.41 -9.88
CA LYS A 48 8.81 3.68 -10.12
C LYS A 48 9.70 2.45 -9.96
N ASN A 49 9.10 1.32 -9.63
CA ASN A 49 9.83 0.08 -9.41
C ASN A 49 10.82 0.18 -8.24
N LEU A 50 10.36 0.82 -7.17
CA LEU A 50 11.10 0.99 -5.92
C LEU A 50 10.36 0.26 -4.80
N PRO A 51 10.42 -1.08 -4.76
CA PRO A 51 9.57 -1.88 -3.86
C PRO A 51 9.84 -1.62 -2.38
N GLU A 52 11.07 -1.35 -1.99
CA GLU A 52 11.36 -1.12 -0.58
C GLU A 52 10.76 0.17 -0.07
N LEU A 53 10.80 1.24 -0.89
CA LEU A 53 10.15 2.49 -0.54
C LEU A 53 8.63 2.32 -0.53
N ALA A 54 8.10 1.55 -1.48
CA ALA A 54 6.67 1.25 -1.51
C ALA A 54 6.24 0.53 -0.23
N LEU A 55 6.98 -0.49 0.19
CA LEU A 55 6.69 -1.22 1.43
C LEU A 55 6.63 -0.28 2.63
N GLY A 56 7.59 0.64 2.73
CA GLY A 56 7.61 1.60 3.84
C GLY A 56 6.37 2.47 3.89
N GLN A 57 5.91 2.94 2.74
CA GLN A 57 4.71 3.78 2.68
C GLN A 57 3.43 2.99 2.95
N PHE A 58 3.32 1.79 2.40
CA PHE A 58 2.17 0.94 2.71
C PHE A 58 2.12 0.56 4.18
N ASP A 59 3.27 0.31 4.80
CA ASP A 59 3.33 0.03 6.23
C ASP A 59 2.83 1.21 7.06
N LYS A 60 3.25 2.42 6.70
CA LYS A 60 2.75 3.63 7.36
C LYS A 60 1.25 3.78 7.19
N ALA A 61 0.73 3.53 5.98
CA ALA A 61 -0.70 3.61 5.71
C ALA A 61 -1.48 2.59 6.54
N MET A 62 -0.97 1.37 6.64
CA MET A 62 -1.59 0.32 7.43
C MET A 62 -1.65 0.71 8.91
N GLN A 63 -0.56 1.23 9.44
CA GLN A 63 -0.50 1.65 10.84
C GLN A 63 -1.41 2.85 11.10
N SER A 64 -1.45 3.82 10.20
CA SER A 64 -2.33 4.99 10.33
C SER A 64 -3.80 4.60 10.27
N ALA A 65 -4.13 3.66 9.38
CA ALA A 65 -5.51 3.18 9.24
C ALA A 65 -5.94 2.32 10.43
N GLY A 66 -5.01 1.55 10.98
CA GLY A 66 -5.27 0.63 12.08
C GLY A 66 -6.06 -0.61 11.67
N SER A 67 -7.24 -0.43 11.11
CA SER A 67 -8.10 -1.52 10.66
C SER A 67 -8.96 -1.04 9.49
N GLY A 68 -9.83 -1.91 9.01
CA GLY A 68 -10.76 -1.57 7.93
C GLY A 68 -10.16 -1.81 6.56
N LEU A 69 -10.85 -1.30 5.53
CA LEU A 69 -10.52 -1.61 4.14
C LEU A 69 -9.12 -1.16 3.74
N LEU A 70 -8.76 0.08 4.06
CA LEU A 70 -7.47 0.60 3.63
C LEU A 70 -6.30 -0.14 4.28
N ALA A 71 -6.46 -0.52 5.56
CA ALA A 71 -5.44 -1.34 6.24
C ALA A 71 -5.27 -2.69 5.53
N LYS A 72 -6.37 -3.34 5.17
CA LYS A 72 -6.32 -4.62 4.45
C LYS A 72 -5.71 -4.47 3.06
N GLU A 73 -6.05 -3.40 2.35
CA GLU A 73 -5.47 -3.13 1.04
C GLU A 73 -3.97 -2.88 1.13
N ALA A 74 -3.52 -2.14 2.14
CA ALA A 74 -2.09 -1.91 2.36
C ALA A 74 -1.36 -3.22 2.66
N LEU A 75 -1.94 -4.06 3.52
CA LEU A 75 -1.37 -5.38 3.80
C LEU A 75 -1.31 -6.26 2.56
N TYR A 76 -2.34 -6.20 1.71
CA TYR A 76 -2.37 -6.96 0.46
C TYR A 76 -1.22 -6.54 -0.46
N GLU A 77 -1.02 -5.23 -0.63
CA GLU A 77 0.06 -4.72 -1.47
C GLU A 77 1.43 -5.13 -0.90
N MET A 78 1.59 -5.05 0.42
CA MET A 78 2.84 -5.48 1.05
C MET A 78 3.10 -6.97 0.84
N GLY A 79 2.06 -7.79 0.96
CA GLY A 79 2.17 -9.22 0.68
C GLY A 79 2.60 -9.49 -0.74
N ALA A 80 2.00 -8.81 -1.71
CA ALA A 80 2.32 -8.98 -3.12
C ALA A 80 3.75 -8.55 -3.43
N ILE A 81 4.19 -7.42 -2.87
CA ILE A 81 5.56 -6.93 -3.04
C ILE A 81 6.57 -7.93 -2.47
N CYS A 82 6.33 -8.40 -1.24
CA CYS A 82 7.21 -9.36 -0.59
C CYS A 82 7.28 -10.67 -1.37
N ALA A 83 6.16 -11.16 -1.86
CA ALA A 83 6.14 -12.38 -2.67
C ALA A 83 6.96 -12.20 -3.95
N ALA A 84 6.82 -11.05 -4.62
CA ALA A 84 7.58 -10.76 -5.83
C ALA A 84 9.09 -10.65 -5.56
N MET A 85 9.46 -10.22 -4.35
CA MET A 85 10.86 -10.12 -3.94
C MET A 85 11.42 -11.44 -3.41
N GLY A 86 10.63 -12.50 -3.40
CA GLY A 86 11.05 -13.80 -2.87
C GLY A 86 11.04 -13.88 -1.35
N LYS A 87 10.44 -12.90 -0.67
CA LYS A 87 10.35 -12.88 0.79
C LYS A 87 9.07 -13.58 1.24
N ARG A 88 9.10 -14.91 1.12
CA ARG A 88 7.91 -15.75 1.36
C ARG A 88 7.33 -15.58 2.76
N GLU A 89 8.18 -15.61 3.78
CA GLU A 89 7.71 -15.52 5.16
C GLU A 89 7.06 -14.19 5.46
N ASP A 90 7.65 -13.10 4.96
CA ASP A 90 7.07 -11.76 5.11
C ASP A 90 5.73 -11.68 4.38
N ALA A 91 5.65 -12.21 3.18
CA ALA A 91 4.40 -12.23 2.42
C ALA A 91 3.31 -13.00 3.18
N LEU A 92 3.64 -14.17 3.71
CA LEU A 92 2.71 -14.97 4.50
C LEU A 92 2.22 -14.19 5.72
N ARG A 93 3.11 -13.50 6.41
CA ARG A 93 2.74 -12.73 7.59
C ARG A 93 1.72 -11.63 7.23
N HIS A 94 1.95 -10.89 6.17
CA HIS A 94 1.03 -9.83 5.76
C HIS A 94 -0.33 -10.39 5.33
N TYR A 95 -0.33 -11.43 4.51
CA TYR A 95 -1.58 -12.04 4.06
C TYR A 95 -2.35 -12.68 5.21
N THR A 96 -1.67 -13.34 6.13
CA THR A 96 -2.32 -13.96 7.29
C THR A 96 -3.02 -12.91 8.16
N ARG A 97 -2.40 -11.75 8.33
CA ARG A 97 -3.03 -10.65 9.09
C ARG A 97 -4.35 -10.21 8.46
N ILE A 98 -4.43 -10.24 7.13
CA ILE A 98 -5.70 -9.94 6.44
C ILE A 98 -6.73 -11.00 6.79
N LEU A 99 -6.38 -12.27 6.70
CA LEU A 99 -7.31 -13.37 6.97
C LEU A 99 -7.81 -13.35 8.41
N GLU A 100 -7.01 -12.91 9.36
CA GLU A 100 -7.43 -12.76 10.74
C GLU A 100 -8.56 -11.75 10.90
N GLN A 101 -8.65 -10.78 9.99
CA GLN A 101 -9.68 -9.75 10.02
C GLN A 101 -10.84 -10.08 9.08
N ASP A 102 -10.56 -10.73 7.95
CA ASP A 102 -11.54 -10.94 6.88
C ASP A 102 -11.13 -12.15 6.03
N ILE A 103 -11.70 -13.30 6.34
CA ILE A 103 -11.36 -14.55 5.66
C ILE A 103 -11.71 -14.53 4.17
N GLY A 104 -12.64 -13.68 3.77
CA GLY A 104 -13.09 -13.58 2.39
C GLY A 104 -12.45 -12.46 1.58
N PHE A 105 -11.40 -11.81 2.10
CA PHE A 105 -10.81 -10.67 1.41
C PHE A 105 -10.07 -11.12 0.16
N ARG A 106 -10.58 -10.71 -1.01
CA ARG A 106 -9.97 -11.00 -2.33
C ARG A 106 -9.55 -12.48 -2.42
N ASP A 107 -8.38 -12.74 -3.01
CA ASP A 107 -7.80 -14.07 -3.21
C ASP A 107 -6.75 -14.42 -2.15
N VAL A 108 -6.81 -13.80 -0.96
CA VAL A 108 -5.76 -13.96 0.04
C VAL A 108 -5.63 -15.39 0.52
N ALA A 109 -6.74 -16.10 0.73
CA ALA A 109 -6.67 -17.50 1.14
C ALA A 109 -5.89 -18.34 0.12
N THR A 110 -6.12 -18.09 -1.17
CA THR A 110 -5.39 -18.75 -2.26
C THR A 110 -3.90 -18.36 -2.22
N LYS A 111 -3.61 -17.08 -2.02
CA LYS A 111 -2.22 -16.61 -1.92
C LYS A 111 -1.47 -17.30 -0.78
N VAL A 112 -2.11 -17.43 0.38
CA VAL A 112 -1.51 -18.11 1.52
C VAL A 112 -1.23 -19.57 1.19
N ALA A 113 -2.20 -20.26 0.57
CA ALA A 113 -2.03 -21.66 0.19
C ALA A 113 -0.87 -21.85 -0.79
N GLU A 114 -0.75 -20.94 -1.77
CA GLU A 114 0.34 -20.98 -2.75
C GLU A 114 1.72 -20.75 -2.14
N LEU A 115 1.80 -19.95 -1.09
CA LEU A 115 3.07 -19.60 -0.46
C LEU A 115 3.52 -20.62 0.59
N LYS A 116 2.63 -21.44 1.11
CA LYS A 116 3.00 -22.48 2.06
C LYS A 116 3.79 -23.58 1.34
N PRO A 117 4.81 -24.16 2.03
CA PRO A 117 5.59 -25.24 1.45
C PRO A 117 4.79 -26.52 1.26
#